data_1c14491511bc76c02fbaa10b2d80632e
#
_entry.id   1c14491511bc76c02fbaa10b2d80632e
#
_cell.length_a   1.000
_cell.length_b   1.000
_cell.length_c   1.000
_cell.angle_alpha   90.00
_cell.angle_beta   90.00
_cell.angle_gamma   90.00
#
_symmetry.space_group_name_H-M   'P 1'
#
loop_
_entity.id
_entity.type
_entity.pdbx_description
1 polymer ?
#
loop_
_entity_poly.entity_id
_entity_poly.type
_entity_poly.pdbx_seq_one_letter_code
_entity_poly.pdbx_strand_id
1 'polypeptide(L)' 'NEFRIREACRRLSDTKYYGNMTIQAIYEELGYKTASSFVKAFRKINGMTPSQYQKLKSQLAE' A
#
# COMPACT_ATOMS: atom_id res chain seq x y z
N ASN A 1 1.40 -11.19 5.23
CA ASN A 1 0.17 -11.77 5.42
C ASN A 1 -0.97 -10.88 5.08
N GLU A 2 -2.16 -11.48 4.98
CA GLU A 2 -3.35 -10.76 4.53
C GLU A 2 -3.68 -9.57 5.41
N PHE A 3 -3.55 -9.70 6.71
CA PHE A 3 -3.87 -8.60 7.63
C PHE A 3 -3.03 -7.37 7.32
N ARG A 4 -1.73 -7.57 7.14
CA ARG A 4 -0.83 -6.45 6.85
C ARG A 4 -1.13 -5.83 5.50
N ILE A 5 -1.46 -6.65 4.51
CA ILE A 5 -1.77 -6.15 3.17
C ILE A 5 -3.10 -5.41 3.17
N ARG A 6 -4.09 -5.89 3.91
CA ARG A 6 -5.37 -5.18 4.04
C ARG A 6 -5.17 -3.81 4.67
N GLU A 7 -4.33 -3.74 5.69
CA GLU A 7 -4.02 -2.47 6.34
C GLU A 7 -3.31 -1.53 5.37
N ALA A 8 -2.40 -2.08 4.54
CA ALA A 8 -1.74 -1.28 3.52
C ALA A 8 -2.74 -0.71 2.52
N CYS A 9 -3.69 -1.54 2.09
CA CYS A 9 -4.73 -1.08 1.17
C CYS A 9 -5.54 0.07 1.78
N ARG A 10 -5.91 -0.07 3.04
CA ARG A 10 -6.65 0.98 3.73
C ARG A 10 -5.87 2.28 3.78
N ARG A 11 -4.59 2.20 4.12
CA ARG A 11 -3.74 3.39 4.20
C ARG A 11 -3.51 4.02 2.84
N LEU A 12 -3.31 3.21 1.83
CA LEU A 12 -3.09 3.72 0.47
C LEU A 12 -4.35 4.36 -0.09
N SER A 13 -5.52 3.91 0.37
CA SER A 13 -6.79 4.50 -0.07
C SER A 13 -7.12 5.80 0.63
N ASP A 14 -6.56 6.02 1.82
CA ASP A 14 -6.84 7.21 2.61
C ASP A 14 -5.86 8.32 2.24
N THR A 15 -6.13 8.97 1.12
CA THR A 15 -5.24 10.02 0.63
C THR A 15 -5.30 11.30 1.47
N LYS A 16 -6.35 11.46 2.27
CA LYS A 16 -6.44 12.59 3.17
C LYS A 16 -5.46 12.50 4.32
N TYR A 17 -5.40 11.33 4.95
CA TYR A 17 -4.58 11.13 6.14
C TYR A 17 -3.16 10.72 5.78
N TYR A 18 -3.03 9.82 4.80
CA TYR A 18 -1.74 9.23 4.45
C TYR A 18 -1.20 9.75 3.13
N GLY A 19 -1.77 10.81 2.58
CA GLY A 19 -1.39 11.31 1.26
C GLY A 19 0.06 11.76 1.17
N ASN A 20 0.64 12.19 2.29
CA ASN A 20 2.03 12.63 2.32
C ASN A 20 3.00 11.53 2.70
N MET A 21 2.51 10.35 3.04
CA MET A 21 3.38 9.24 3.40
C MET A 21 3.86 8.51 2.15
N THR A 22 5.14 8.17 2.13
CA THR A 22 5.67 7.33 1.07
C THR A 22 5.23 5.90 1.28
N ILE A 23 5.26 5.11 0.20
CA ILE A 23 4.99 3.69 0.31
C ILE A 23 5.97 3.02 1.26
N GLN A 24 7.22 3.49 1.26
CA GLN A 24 8.23 2.98 2.18
C GLN A 24 7.82 3.15 3.63
N ALA A 25 7.34 4.33 3.99
CA ALA A 25 6.90 4.59 5.36
C ALA A 25 5.77 3.66 5.75
N ILE A 26 4.85 3.42 4.83
CA ILE A 26 3.70 2.56 5.09
C ILE A 26 4.13 1.12 5.35
N TYR A 27 4.97 0.54 4.47
CA TYR A 27 5.33 -0.85 4.66
C TYR A 27 6.26 -1.06 5.85
N GLU A 28 7.07 -0.07 6.17
CA GLU A 28 7.94 -0.17 7.35
C GLU A 28 7.13 -0.18 8.63
N GLU A 29 6.09 0.62 8.70
CA GLU A 29 5.20 0.62 9.86
C GLU A 29 4.46 -0.70 10.00
N LEU A 30 4.23 -1.39 8.89
CA LEU A 30 3.56 -2.68 8.90
C LEU A 30 4.49 -3.84 9.21
N GLY A 31 5.79 -3.57 9.33
CA GLY A 31 6.75 -4.59 9.72
C GLY A 31 7.52 -5.24 8.58
N TYR A 32 7.38 -4.72 7.37
CA TYR A 32 8.17 -5.21 6.25
C TYR A 32 9.54 -4.54 6.25
N LYS A 33 10.58 -5.32 6.02
CA LYS A 33 11.94 -4.79 6.04
C LYS A 33 12.39 -4.27 4.70
N THR A 34 11.83 -4.79 3.61
CA THR A 34 12.24 -4.40 2.27
C THR A 34 11.02 -4.14 1.41
N ALA A 35 11.20 -3.27 0.41
CA ALA A 35 10.14 -3.01 -0.56
C ALA A 35 9.80 -4.26 -1.35
N SER A 36 10.80 -5.07 -1.66
CA SER A 36 10.61 -6.28 -2.44
C SER A 36 9.63 -7.24 -1.76
N SER A 37 9.80 -7.46 -0.46
CA SER A 37 8.91 -8.33 0.30
C SER A 37 7.49 -7.80 0.31
N PHE A 38 7.36 -6.49 0.53
CA PHE A 38 6.05 -5.86 0.56
C PHE A 38 5.36 -5.95 -0.79
N VAL A 39 6.07 -5.61 -1.86
CA VAL A 39 5.50 -5.61 -3.20
C VAL A 39 5.05 -7.01 -3.60
N LYS A 40 5.86 -8.03 -3.29
CA LYS A 40 5.49 -9.41 -3.59
C LYS A 40 4.20 -9.81 -2.90
N ALA A 41 4.11 -9.53 -1.60
CA ALA A 41 2.92 -9.89 -0.84
C ALA A 41 1.70 -9.12 -1.31
N PHE A 42 1.87 -7.83 -1.56
CA PHE A 42 0.78 -6.97 -2.03
C PHE A 42 0.24 -7.44 -3.37
N ARG A 43 1.16 -7.70 -4.30
CA ARG A 43 0.78 -8.13 -5.64
C ARG A 43 0.09 -9.49 -5.63
N LYS A 44 0.56 -10.39 -4.77
CA LYS A 44 -0.04 -11.72 -4.67
C LYS A 44 -1.50 -11.65 -4.25
N ILE A 45 -1.81 -10.74 -3.34
CA ILE A 45 -3.17 -10.63 -2.79
C ILE A 45 -4.06 -9.75 -3.64
N ASN A 46 -3.53 -8.65 -4.17
CA ASN A 46 -4.33 -7.65 -4.89
C ASN A 46 -4.19 -7.70 -6.40
N GLY A 47 -3.24 -8.45 -6.93
CA GLY A 47 -3.02 -8.54 -8.37
C GLY A 47 -2.36 -7.34 -8.99
N MET A 48 -1.90 -6.39 -8.18
CA MET A 48 -1.22 -5.20 -8.66
C MET A 48 -0.23 -4.72 -7.60
N THR A 49 0.72 -3.89 -8.02
CA THR A 49 1.70 -3.34 -7.09
C THR A 49 1.09 -2.25 -6.22
N PRO A 50 1.70 -1.95 -5.07
CA PRO A 50 1.22 -0.84 -4.24
C PRO A 50 1.19 0.50 -4.96
N SER A 51 2.16 0.76 -5.83
CA SER A 51 2.19 1.99 -6.61
C SER A 51 1.00 2.08 -7.54
N GLN A 52 0.69 0.98 -8.23
CA GLN A 52 -0.46 0.94 -9.12
C GLN A 52 -1.76 1.13 -8.34
N TYR A 53 -1.86 0.49 -7.18
CA TYR A 53 -3.04 0.60 -6.34
C TYR A 53 -3.24 2.04 -5.87
N GLN A 54 -2.17 2.68 -5.41
CA GLN A 54 -2.23 4.05 -4.93
C GLN A 54 -2.66 5.00 -6.05
N LYS A 55 -2.10 4.82 -7.23
CA LYS A 55 -2.43 5.64 -8.38
C LYS A 55 -3.90 5.49 -8.77
N LEU A 56 -4.38 4.25 -8.76
CA LEU A 56 -5.78 3.96 -9.09
C LEU A 56 -6.72 4.62 -8.10
N LYS A 57 -6.45 4.49 -6.81
CA LYS A 57 -7.30 5.08 -5.78
C LYS A 57 -7.25 6.60 -5.81
N SER A 58 -6.09 7.15 -6.13
CA SER A 58 -5.94 8.60 -6.25
C SER A 58 -6.80 9.15 -7.37
N GLN A 59 -6.90 8.42 -8.47
CA GLN A 59 -7.74 8.83 -9.59
C GLN A 59 -9.22 8.74 -9.27
N LEU A 60 -9.60 7.77 -8.44
CA LEU A 60 -11.00 7.58 -8.07
C LEU A 60 -11.45 8.48 -6.94
N ALA A 61 -10.51 9.08 -6.22
CA ALA A 61 -10.81 9.83 -5.00
C ALA A 61 -11.13 11.30 -5.25
N GLU A 62 -11.44 11.66 -6.42
CA GLU A 62 -11.77 13.06 -6.73
C GLU A 62 -13.00 13.55 -6.04
#